data_234ffc883701ab242a95c8fae9f6e245
#
_entry.id   234ffc883701ab242a95c8fae9f6e245
#
_cell.length_a   1.000
_cell.length_b   1.000
_cell.length_c   1.000
_cell.angle_alpha   90.00
_cell.angle_beta   90.00
_cell.angle_gamma   90.00
#
_symmetry.space_group_name_H-M   'P 1'
#
loop_
_entity.id
_entity.type
_entity.pdbx_description
1 polymer ?
#
loop_
_entity_poly.entity_id
_entity_poly.type
_entity_poly.pdbx_seq_one_letter_code
_entity_poly.pdbx_strand_id
1 'polypeptide(L)'
;MDQNYVYEKISQLSSVACERMNQFSAQILKTRGGRIGSGMGALLEALWGYMMNQIILEENDLDCEIAWFPDNQYNDFSCIRRDTVWDSTTRTGEYFRIEAKSMNVGADESKAHFAALDREIEKNDALLILVWEWRKIDDFHFSPIVIDSFFDRAKGVAMLRDALHIARGGYFVDSRHCPDGCQSYCCTHKGEPLNAEGKRERLSGPEATRPSLKVSYAANFGGLVRMLKTDNENARNVLRNIRRQNLVADHYISFIHKNFPNEEKNQYTVGELRRVATSLGMNSSGMSKDALYNAIRSIENYQTALKSI
;
A
#
# COMPACT_ATOMS: atom_id res chain seq x y z
N MET A 1 28.67 4.90 1.67
CA MET A 1 27.62 5.37 2.60
C MET A 1 26.84 4.18 3.12
N ASP A 2 26.34 4.22 4.36
CA ASP A 2 25.53 3.15 4.95
C ASP A 2 24.12 3.15 4.37
N GLN A 3 23.61 1.96 4.02
CA GLN A 3 22.30 1.79 3.38
C GLN A 3 21.13 2.23 4.28
N ASN A 4 21.22 1.98 5.59
CA ASN A 4 20.15 2.39 6.50
C ASN A 4 20.12 3.90 6.66
N TYR A 5 21.29 4.55 6.70
CA TYR A 5 21.38 5.99 6.74
C TYR A 5 20.71 6.64 5.52
N VAL A 6 21.00 6.14 4.31
CA VAL A 6 20.37 6.63 3.08
C VAL A 6 18.85 6.41 3.14
N TYR A 7 18.42 5.24 3.58
CA TYR A 7 17.00 4.92 3.71
C TYR A 7 16.27 5.91 4.63
N GLU A 8 16.80 6.14 5.83
CA GLU A 8 16.18 7.06 6.81
C GLU A 8 16.12 8.50 6.27
N LYS A 9 17.16 8.94 5.59
CA LYS A 9 17.19 10.26 4.96
C LYS A 9 16.13 10.39 3.85
N ILE A 10 16.05 9.43 2.92
CA ILE A 10 15.04 9.43 1.85
C ILE A 10 13.63 9.39 2.45
N SER A 11 13.41 8.61 3.50
CA SER A 11 12.12 8.56 4.21
C SER A 11 11.75 9.93 4.78
N GLN A 12 12.66 10.62 5.43
CA GLN A 12 12.44 11.95 5.99
C GLN A 12 12.18 13.00 4.90
N LEU A 13 12.91 12.94 3.79
CA LEU A 13 12.78 13.87 2.68
C LEU A 13 11.52 13.65 1.84
N SER A 14 10.88 12.48 1.95
CA SER A 14 9.66 12.15 1.18
C SER A 14 8.52 13.13 1.41
N SER A 15 8.32 13.61 2.64
CA SER A 15 7.32 14.64 2.96
C SER A 15 7.63 15.98 2.29
N VAL A 16 8.89 16.38 2.28
CA VAL A 16 9.37 17.62 1.61
C VAL A 16 9.14 17.51 0.09
N ALA A 17 9.38 16.33 -0.49
CA ALA A 17 9.10 16.08 -1.89
C ALA A 17 7.60 16.27 -2.19
N CYS A 18 6.70 15.75 -1.36
CA CYS A 18 5.26 15.95 -1.51
C CYS A 18 4.84 17.41 -1.42
N GLU A 19 5.44 18.20 -0.53
CA GLU A 19 5.17 19.65 -0.46
C GLU A 19 5.60 20.37 -1.74
N ARG A 20 6.78 20.10 -2.27
CA ARG A 20 7.25 20.66 -3.54
C ARG A 20 6.40 20.21 -4.73
N MET A 21 5.97 18.95 -4.75
CA MET A 21 5.02 18.44 -5.73
C MET A 21 3.74 19.26 -5.74
N ASN A 22 3.18 19.56 -4.56
CA ASN A 22 1.94 20.32 -4.43
C ASN A 22 2.09 21.75 -4.96
N GLN A 23 3.20 22.39 -4.67
CA GLN A 23 3.50 23.73 -5.22
C GLN A 23 3.61 23.71 -6.75
N PHE A 24 4.28 22.71 -7.30
CA PHE A 24 4.40 22.53 -8.75
C PHE A 24 3.05 22.20 -9.38
N SER A 25 2.29 21.26 -8.80
CA SER A 25 0.98 20.85 -9.29
C SER A 25 -0.01 22.01 -9.37
N ALA A 26 -0.02 22.87 -8.35
CA ALA A 26 -0.88 24.06 -8.32
C ALA A 26 -0.58 25.06 -9.46
N GLN A 27 0.64 25.05 -9.98
CA GLN A 27 1.04 25.93 -11.08
C GLN A 27 0.81 25.29 -12.46
N ILE A 28 1.17 24.04 -12.63
CA ILE A 28 1.29 23.37 -13.93
C ILE A 28 0.10 22.45 -14.23
N LEU A 29 -0.45 21.77 -13.22
CA LEU A 29 -1.50 20.76 -13.39
C LEU A 29 -2.91 21.27 -13.08
N LYS A 30 -3.08 22.59 -12.98
CA LYS A 30 -4.39 23.17 -12.72
C LYS A 30 -5.35 23.03 -13.91
N THR A 31 -6.59 22.72 -13.63
CA THR A 31 -7.64 22.51 -14.62
C THR A 31 -9.02 22.91 -14.08
N ARG A 32 -10.02 23.09 -14.96
CA ARG A 32 -11.41 23.38 -14.55
C ARG A 32 -12.21 22.18 -14.06
N GLY A 33 -11.68 21.00 -14.14
CA GLY A 33 -12.31 19.79 -13.63
C GLY A 33 -11.29 18.68 -13.50
N GLY A 34 -11.47 17.82 -12.52
CA GLY A 34 -10.60 16.69 -12.25
C GLY A 34 -11.30 15.36 -12.53
N ARG A 35 -10.67 14.48 -13.30
CA ARG A 35 -11.13 13.11 -13.48
C ARG A 35 -10.52 12.21 -12.42
N ILE A 36 -11.37 11.48 -11.70
CA ILE A 36 -10.92 10.44 -10.76
C ILE A 36 -10.50 9.22 -11.59
N GLY A 37 -9.30 8.73 -11.34
CA GLY A 37 -8.90 7.36 -11.72
C GLY A 37 -8.21 7.15 -13.06
N SER A 38 -7.64 8.15 -13.74
CA SER A 38 -6.87 7.88 -14.95
C SER A 38 -5.59 8.71 -15.09
N GLY A 39 -4.45 8.02 -15.20
CA GLY A 39 -3.17 8.61 -15.57
C GLY A 39 -2.50 9.53 -14.55
N MET A 40 -3.27 10.15 -13.66
CA MET A 40 -2.73 11.08 -12.67
C MET A 40 -1.82 10.40 -11.67
N GLY A 41 -2.11 9.14 -11.35
CA GLY A 41 -1.28 8.36 -10.43
C GLY A 41 0.16 8.27 -10.90
N ALA A 42 0.37 7.77 -12.10
CA ALA A 42 1.70 7.63 -12.69
C ALA A 42 2.43 8.98 -12.82
N LEU A 43 1.68 10.05 -13.13
CA LEU A 43 2.25 11.39 -13.18
C LEU A 43 2.74 11.88 -11.81
N LEU A 44 1.97 11.62 -10.75
CA LEU A 44 2.37 11.99 -9.38
C LEU A 44 3.57 11.16 -8.90
N GLU A 45 3.60 9.88 -9.23
CA GLU A 45 4.75 9.00 -8.93
C GLU A 45 6.01 9.53 -9.64
N ALA A 46 5.90 9.87 -10.94
CA ALA A 46 6.98 10.47 -11.70
C ALA A 46 7.47 11.79 -11.09
N LEU A 47 6.54 12.63 -10.70
CA LEU A 47 6.84 13.94 -10.11
C LEU A 47 7.53 13.79 -8.75
N TRP A 48 7.14 12.79 -7.96
CA TRP A 48 7.82 12.49 -6.70
C TRP A 48 9.30 12.15 -6.94
N GLY A 49 9.59 11.24 -7.87
CA GLY A 49 10.98 10.87 -8.21
C GLY A 49 11.81 12.08 -8.66
N TYR A 50 11.22 12.96 -9.48
CA TYR A 50 11.87 14.19 -9.91
C TYR A 50 12.16 15.14 -8.71
N MET A 51 11.17 15.39 -7.85
CA MET A 51 11.34 16.28 -6.70
C MET A 51 12.33 15.73 -5.69
N MET A 52 12.31 14.40 -5.47
CA MET A 52 13.33 13.76 -4.62
C MET A 52 14.73 14.01 -5.14
N ASN A 53 14.99 13.86 -6.44
CA ASN A 53 16.30 14.14 -7.02
C ASN A 53 16.72 15.60 -6.87
N GLN A 54 15.80 16.55 -6.98
CA GLN A 54 16.10 17.95 -6.73
C GLN A 54 16.51 18.19 -5.26
N ILE A 55 15.81 17.56 -4.32
CA ILE A 55 16.10 17.68 -2.89
C ILE A 55 17.44 17.01 -2.55
N ILE A 56 17.67 15.79 -3.08
CA ILE A 56 18.93 15.07 -2.86
C ILE A 56 20.16 15.87 -3.34
N LEU A 57 20.01 16.64 -4.42
CA LEU A 57 21.08 17.51 -4.93
C LEU A 57 21.37 18.69 -3.99
N GLU A 58 20.42 19.10 -3.18
CA GLU A 58 20.60 20.16 -2.17
C GLU A 58 21.23 19.61 -0.87
N GLU A 59 21.13 18.30 -0.61
CA GLU A 59 21.72 17.62 0.53
C GLU A 59 23.19 17.27 0.24
N ASN A 60 24.11 17.90 0.94
CA ASN A 60 25.55 17.69 0.72
C ASN A 60 26.07 16.34 1.24
N ASP A 61 25.29 15.65 2.04
CA ASP A 61 25.64 14.40 2.71
C ASP A 61 25.02 13.16 2.06
N LEU A 62 24.36 13.32 0.90
CA LEU A 62 23.75 12.22 0.15
C LEU A 62 24.44 11.99 -1.21
N ASP A 63 24.99 10.80 -1.36
CA ASP A 63 25.60 10.33 -2.61
C ASP A 63 24.70 9.30 -3.27
N CYS A 64 23.48 9.72 -3.58
CA CYS A 64 22.49 8.88 -4.22
C CYS A 64 21.61 9.65 -5.19
N GLU A 65 20.86 8.93 -5.99
CA GLU A 65 19.77 9.46 -6.82
C GLU A 65 18.62 8.44 -6.93
N ILE A 66 17.45 8.91 -7.25
CA ILE A 66 16.27 8.07 -7.54
C ILE A 66 16.22 7.84 -9.05
N ALA A 67 16.48 6.60 -9.44
CA ALA A 67 16.45 6.17 -10.83
C ALA A 67 15.15 5.43 -11.14
N TRP A 68 14.62 5.64 -12.36
CA TRP A 68 13.51 4.86 -12.88
C TRP A 68 13.95 3.43 -13.17
N PHE A 69 13.10 2.49 -12.76
CA PHE A 69 13.34 1.10 -13.09
C PHE A 69 13.02 0.82 -14.57
N PRO A 70 13.76 -0.09 -15.23
CA PRO A 70 13.39 -0.54 -16.55
C PRO A 70 12.02 -1.23 -16.54
N ASP A 71 11.29 -1.12 -17.66
CA ASP A 71 9.96 -1.69 -17.82
C ASP A 71 9.84 -3.16 -17.41
N ASN A 72 8.65 -3.54 -16.92
CA ASN A 72 8.25 -4.91 -16.58
C ASN A 72 8.96 -5.53 -15.36
N GLN A 73 9.51 -4.73 -14.47
CA GLN A 73 9.97 -5.19 -13.18
C GLN A 73 9.00 -4.76 -12.06
N TYR A 74 9.16 -5.38 -10.90
CA TYR A 74 8.27 -5.21 -9.77
C TYR A 74 8.30 -3.79 -9.19
N ASN A 75 9.42 -3.09 -9.25
CA ASN A 75 9.61 -1.78 -8.63
C ASN A 75 9.52 -0.65 -9.65
N ASP A 76 9.05 0.51 -9.21
CA ASP A 76 8.97 1.71 -10.05
C ASP A 76 10.31 2.49 -10.04
N PHE A 77 11.02 2.48 -8.90
CA PHE A 77 12.29 3.19 -8.74
C PHE A 77 13.34 2.36 -8.00
N SER A 78 14.59 2.78 -8.15
CA SER A 78 15.69 2.39 -7.29
C SER A 78 16.42 3.62 -6.75
N CYS A 79 16.75 3.62 -5.46
CA CYS A 79 17.73 4.53 -4.89
C CYS A 79 19.11 3.96 -5.16
N ILE A 80 19.89 4.65 -6.01
CA ILE A 80 21.18 4.17 -6.50
C ILE A 80 22.33 5.09 -6.06
N ARG A 81 23.54 4.56 -6.08
CA ARG A 81 24.77 5.34 -5.86
C ARG A 81 25.06 6.17 -7.10
N ARG A 82 25.30 7.45 -6.93
CA ARG A 82 25.47 8.37 -8.04
C ARG A 82 26.77 8.12 -8.84
N ASP A 83 27.82 7.68 -8.19
CA ASP A 83 29.15 7.48 -8.76
C ASP A 83 29.42 6.02 -9.23
N THR A 84 28.42 5.15 -9.17
CA THR A 84 28.55 3.73 -9.46
C THR A 84 27.70 3.36 -10.68
N VAL A 85 28.22 2.50 -11.53
CA VAL A 85 27.43 1.93 -12.62
C VAL A 85 26.30 1.10 -12.03
N TRP A 86 25.07 1.46 -12.38
CA TRP A 86 23.87 0.73 -11.94
C TRP A 86 23.55 -0.42 -12.88
N ASP A 87 23.31 -1.57 -12.30
CA ASP A 87 22.75 -2.75 -12.99
C ASP A 87 21.53 -3.27 -12.19
N SER A 88 20.36 -3.06 -12.74
CA SER A 88 19.08 -3.47 -12.12
C SER A 88 18.92 -5.00 -12.02
N THR A 89 19.62 -5.79 -12.83
CA THR A 89 19.54 -7.26 -12.80
C THR A 89 20.31 -7.84 -11.62
N THR A 90 21.51 -7.34 -11.39
CA THR A 90 22.40 -7.79 -10.30
C THR A 90 22.25 -6.96 -9.02
N ARG A 91 21.46 -5.90 -9.03
CA ARG A 91 21.34 -4.89 -7.96
C ARG A 91 22.65 -4.13 -7.67
N THR A 92 23.61 -4.16 -8.60
CA THR A 92 24.88 -3.42 -8.44
C THR A 92 24.60 -1.93 -8.43
N GLY A 93 25.16 -1.23 -7.48
CA GLY A 93 24.96 0.21 -7.30
C GLY A 93 23.66 0.59 -6.60
N GLU A 94 22.77 -0.35 -6.26
CA GLU A 94 21.53 -0.06 -5.54
C GLU A 94 21.77 0.07 -4.02
N TYR A 95 21.09 1.02 -3.41
CA TYR A 95 20.84 1.04 -1.97
C TYR A 95 19.59 0.24 -1.63
N PHE A 96 18.46 0.53 -2.31
CA PHE A 96 17.18 -0.17 -2.14
C PHE A 96 16.24 0.19 -3.30
N ARG A 97 15.20 -0.61 -3.46
CA ARG A 97 14.14 -0.40 -4.45
C ARG A 97 12.92 0.23 -3.82
N ILE A 98 12.14 0.93 -4.63
CA ILE A 98 10.93 1.62 -4.20
C ILE A 98 9.79 1.23 -5.13
N GLU A 99 8.77 0.62 -4.56
CA GLU A 99 7.47 0.44 -5.21
C GLU A 99 6.61 1.66 -4.89
N ALA A 100 6.15 2.36 -5.90
CA ALA A 100 5.31 3.55 -5.74
C ALA A 100 3.85 3.24 -6.08
N LYS A 101 2.96 3.78 -5.29
CA LYS A 101 1.52 3.68 -5.51
C LYS A 101 0.85 4.99 -5.19
N SER A 102 -0.14 5.35 -5.99
CA SER A 102 -0.95 6.53 -5.76
C SER A 102 -2.42 6.17 -5.58
N MET A 103 -3.08 6.86 -4.66
CA MET A 103 -4.46 6.61 -4.29
C MET A 103 -5.24 7.92 -4.26
N ASN A 104 -6.31 8.01 -5.04
CA ASN A 104 -7.26 9.11 -4.89
C ASN A 104 -8.20 8.85 -3.71
N VAL A 105 -8.28 9.77 -2.75
CA VAL A 105 -9.12 9.62 -1.56
C VAL A 105 -10.63 9.60 -1.87
N GLY A 106 -11.04 10.19 -2.98
CA GLY A 106 -12.44 10.20 -3.43
C GLY A 106 -12.82 9.00 -4.30
N ALA A 107 -11.91 8.07 -4.55
CA ALA A 107 -12.24 6.84 -5.28
C ALA A 107 -12.92 5.84 -4.36
N ASP A 108 -14.04 5.25 -4.82
CA ASP A 108 -14.79 4.23 -4.06
C ASP A 108 -13.94 3.01 -3.71
N GLU A 109 -12.95 2.71 -4.55
CA GLU A 109 -11.99 1.64 -4.33
C GLU A 109 -10.61 2.07 -4.80
N SER A 110 -9.63 1.93 -3.91
CA SER A 110 -8.23 2.05 -4.33
C SER A 110 -7.87 0.90 -5.26
N LYS A 111 -7.46 1.24 -6.47
CA LYS A 111 -6.93 0.29 -7.45
C LYS A 111 -5.43 0.06 -7.30
N ALA A 112 -4.82 0.65 -6.29
CA ALA A 112 -3.41 0.45 -6.03
C ALA A 112 -3.17 -1.01 -5.62
N HIS A 113 -2.38 -1.72 -6.41
CA HIS A 113 -2.03 -3.11 -6.18
C HIS A 113 -0.56 -3.25 -5.84
N PHE A 114 -0.31 -3.95 -4.75
CA PHE A 114 1.01 -4.33 -4.30
C PHE A 114 1.03 -5.86 -4.20
N ALA A 115 1.46 -6.53 -5.27
CA ALA A 115 1.31 -7.97 -5.42
C ALA A 115 2.58 -8.79 -5.16
N ALA A 116 3.76 -8.15 -5.00
CA ALA A 116 4.99 -8.86 -4.70
C ALA A 116 4.90 -9.60 -3.37
N LEU A 117 5.29 -10.87 -3.35
CA LEU A 117 5.25 -11.70 -2.16
C LEU A 117 6.34 -11.27 -1.17
N ASP A 118 6.08 -11.43 0.13
CA ASP A 118 7.06 -11.13 1.18
C ASP A 118 8.46 -11.72 0.90
N ARG A 119 8.52 -12.95 0.40
CA ARG A 119 9.78 -13.62 0.04
C ARG A 119 10.53 -13.01 -1.15
N GLU A 120 9.87 -12.20 -1.97
CA GLU A 120 10.43 -11.55 -3.17
C GLU A 120 10.97 -10.16 -2.86
N ILE A 121 10.70 -9.66 -1.66
CA ILE A 121 11.03 -8.31 -1.21
C ILE A 121 12.25 -8.35 -0.32
N GLU A 122 13.25 -7.56 -0.66
CA GLU A 122 14.43 -7.40 0.18
C GLU A 122 14.11 -6.57 1.43
N LYS A 123 14.94 -6.76 2.47
CA LYS A 123 14.73 -6.11 3.78
C LYS A 123 14.59 -4.60 3.69
N ASN A 124 15.33 -3.98 2.78
CA ASN A 124 15.41 -2.54 2.66
C ASN A 124 14.55 -1.95 1.54
N ASP A 125 13.85 -2.79 0.77
CA ASP A 125 12.94 -2.26 -0.24
C ASP A 125 11.79 -1.48 0.41
N ALA A 126 11.44 -0.36 -0.20
CA ALA A 126 10.45 0.58 0.31
C ALA A 126 9.14 0.49 -0.46
N LEU A 127 8.05 0.83 0.22
CA LEU A 127 6.76 1.11 -0.37
C LEU A 127 6.46 2.60 -0.16
N LEU A 128 6.30 3.32 -1.26
CA LEU A 128 5.79 4.69 -1.29
C LEU A 128 4.31 4.65 -1.63
N ILE A 129 3.49 5.33 -0.83
CA ILE A 129 2.09 5.55 -1.16
C ILE A 129 1.80 7.04 -1.11
N LEU A 130 1.27 7.57 -2.21
CA LEU A 130 0.83 8.96 -2.33
C LEU A 130 -0.70 8.99 -2.27
N VAL A 131 -1.28 9.55 -1.22
CA VAL A 131 -2.73 9.80 -1.14
C VAL A 131 -3.00 11.20 -1.64
N TRP A 132 -3.88 11.33 -2.62
CA TRP A 132 -4.14 12.60 -3.28
C TRP A 132 -5.62 12.85 -3.53
N GLU A 133 -5.95 14.13 -3.74
CA GLU A 133 -7.29 14.58 -4.12
C GLU A 133 -7.24 15.70 -5.14
N TRP A 134 -8.33 15.91 -5.85
CA TRP A 134 -8.54 17.17 -6.57
C TRP A 134 -8.98 18.25 -5.60
N ARG A 135 -8.14 19.25 -5.38
CA ARG A 135 -8.45 20.39 -4.50
C ARG A 135 -8.69 21.64 -5.31
N LYS A 136 -9.73 22.40 -4.94
CA LYS A 136 -9.99 23.73 -5.48
C LYS A 136 -8.87 24.66 -5.02
N ILE A 137 -8.19 25.29 -5.97
CA ILE A 137 -7.07 26.21 -5.72
C ILE A 137 -7.43 27.69 -5.96
N ASP A 138 -8.44 27.94 -6.80
CA ASP A 138 -9.05 29.25 -7.00
C ASP A 138 -10.53 29.05 -7.40
N ASP A 139 -11.24 30.13 -7.73
CA ASP A 139 -12.68 30.08 -8.03
C ASP A 139 -13.04 29.13 -9.18
N PHE A 140 -12.13 28.87 -10.08
CA PHE A 140 -12.39 28.14 -11.33
C PHE A 140 -11.56 26.87 -11.49
N HIS A 141 -10.47 26.72 -10.72
CA HIS A 141 -9.49 25.70 -11.00
C HIS A 141 -9.29 24.73 -9.83
N PHE A 142 -9.00 23.51 -10.19
CA PHE A 142 -8.59 22.41 -9.30
C PHE A 142 -7.18 21.96 -9.67
N SER A 143 -6.46 21.42 -8.70
CA SER A 143 -5.17 20.77 -8.89
C SER A 143 -5.13 19.45 -8.14
N PRO A 144 -4.40 18.43 -8.62
CA PRO A 144 -4.12 17.23 -7.83
C PRO A 144 -3.15 17.62 -6.71
N ILE A 145 -3.55 17.40 -5.48
CA ILE A 145 -2.78 17.71 -4.29
C ILE A 145 -2.55 16.41 -3.51
N VAL A 146 -1.31 16.09 -3.24
CA VAL A 146 -0.94 15.00 -2.32
C VAL A 146 -1.24 15.49 -0.90
N ILE A 147 -2.15 14.81 -0.22
CA ILE A 147 -2.64 15.19 1.12
C ILE A 147 -1.95 14.41 2.22
N ASP A 148 -1.40 13.24 1.89
CA ASP A 148 -0.65 12.40 2.82
C ASP A 148 0.26 11.45 2.05
N SER A 149 1.31 10.97 2.69
CA SER A 149 2.20 9.98 2.10
C SER A 149 2.67 8.97 3.14
N PHE A 150 2.90 7.76 2.67
CA PHE A 150 3.52 6.68 3.43
C PHE A 150 4.82 6.29 2.74
N PHE A 151 5.90 6.24 3.50
CA PHE A 151 7.17 5.70 3.04
C PHE A 151 7.74 4.82 4.14
N ASP A 152 7.74 3.51 3.92
CA ASP A 152 8.26 2.56 4.89
C ASP A 152 8.64 1.24 4.19
N ARG A 153 9.20 0.30 4.94
CA ARG A 153 9.67 -1.00 4.46
C ARG A 153 8.54 -1.80 3.81
N ALA A 154 8.66 -2.07 2.51
CA ALA A 154 7.69 -2.81 1.73
C ALA A 154 7.41 -4.21 2.31
N LYS A 155 8.45 -4.87 2.82
CA LYS A 155 8.37 -6.20 3.43
C LYS A 155 7.38 -6.28 4.59
N GLY A 156 7.35 -5.26 5.46
CA GLY A 156 6.40 -5.23 6.59
C GLY A 156 4.95 -5.19 6.15
N VAL A 157 4.65 -4.47 5.07
CA VAL A 157 3.31 -4.40 4.47
C VAL A 157 2.95 -5.71 3.75
N ALA A 158 3.91 -6.32 3.04
CA ALA A 158 3.70 -7.61 2.39
C ALA A 158 3.40 -8.73 3.41
N MET A 159 4.15 -8.79 4.51
CA MET A 159 3.89 -9.74 5.61
C MET A 159 2.48 -9.60 6.18
N LEU A 160 2.01 -8.37 6.40
CA LEU A 160 0.63 -8.12 6.82
C LEU A 160 -0.38 -8.67 5.80
N ARG A 161 -0.19 -8.34 4.52
CA ARG A 161 -1.08 -8.78 3.45
C ARG A 161 -1.14 -10.30 3.34
N ASP A 162 0.02 -10.94 3.39
CA ASP A 162 0.15 -12.39 3.25
C ASP A 162 -0.49 -13.10 4.46
N ALA A 163 -0.28 -12.60 5.67
CA ALA A 163 -0.95 -13.12 6.87
C ALA A 163 -2.48 -12.99 6.80
N LEU A 164 -2.98 -11.85 6.31
CA LEU A 164 -4.42 -11.65 6.11
C LEU A 164 -5.00 -12.56 5.03
N HIS A 165 -4.25 -12.83 3.96
CA HIS A 165 -4.65 -13.77 2.92
C HIS A 165 -4.81 -15.19 3.48
N ILE A 166 -3.84 -15.67 4.23
CA ILE A 166 -3.89 -16.98 4.90
C ILE A 166 -5.06 -17.04 5.89
N ALA A 167 -5.26 -16.01 6.71
CA ALA A 167 -6.34 -15.95 7.68
C ALA A 167 -7.75 -16.03 7.06
N ARG A 168 -7.88 -15.64 5.79
CA ARG A 168 -9.11 -15.76 5.00
C ARG A 168 -9.26 -17.09 4.26
N GLY A 169 -8.37 -18.06 4.53
CA GLY A 169 -8.36 -19.36 3.87
C GLY A 169 -7.62 -19.41 2.53
N GLY A 170 -6.83 -18.36 2.23
CA GLY A 170 -5.91 -18.36 1.11
C GLY A 170 -4.64 -19.17 1.41
N TYR A 171 -3.88 -19.47 0.38
CA TYR A 171 -2.58 -20.13 0.51
C TYR A 171 -1.65 -19.71 -0.63
N PHE A 172 -0.34 -19.89 -0.42
CA PHE A 172 0.69 -19.62 -1.41
C PHE A 172 1.35 -20.91 -1.87
N VAL A 173 1.79 -20.92 -3.11
CA VAL A 173 2.64 -21.98 -3.63
C VAL A 173 4.11 -21.58 -3.49
N ASP A 174 4.94 -22.51 -3.03
CA ASP A 174 6.36 -22.24 -2.81
C ASP A 174 7.19 -22.27 -4.10
N SER A 175 6.60 -22.72 -5.20
CA SER A 175 7.23 -22.77 -6.51
C SER A 175 6.32 -22.14 -7.56
N ARG A 176 6.89 -21.85 -8.73
CA ARG A 176 6.11 -21.41 -9.90
C ARG A 176 5.29 -22.54 -10.54
N HIS A 177 5.22 -23.67 -9.90
CA HIS A 177 4.45 -24.82 -10.34
C HIS A 177 3.32 -25.11 -9.35
N CYS A 178 2.24 -25.58 -9.89
CA CYS A 178 1.16 -26.10 -9.04
C CYS A 178 1.71 -27.30 -8.25
N PRO A 179 1.59 -27.32 -6.91
CA PRO A 179 2.11 -28.43 -6.11
C PRO A 179 1.41 -29.74 -6.44
N ASP A 180 2.16 -30.85 -6.42
CA ASP A 180 1.61 -32.19 -6.74
C ASP A 180 0.48 -32.60 -5.81
N GLY A 181 0.51 -32.18 -4.56
CA GLY A 181 -0.50 -32.46 -3.57
C GLY A 181 -1.67 -31.48 -3.52
N CYS A 182 -1.86 -30.63 -4.53
CA CYS A 182 -2.90 -29.62 -4.55
C CYS A 182 -4.28 -30.20 -4.25
N GLN A 183 -4.88 -29.80 -3.12
CA GLN A 183 -6.19 -30.25 -2.65
C GLN A 183 -7.34 -29.42 -3.22
N SER A 184 -7.06 -28.40 -4.03
CA SER A 184 -8.11 -27.64 -4.68
C SER A 184 -8.91 -28.56 -5.62
N TYR A 185 -10.16 -28.84 -5.28
CA TYR A 185 -11.01 -29.72 -6.07
C TYR A 185 -11.20 -29.22 -7.51
N CYS A 186 -11.07 -27.93 -7.72
CA CYS A 186 -11.16 -27.31 -9.05
C CYS A 186 -9.84 -27.28 -9.81
N CYS A 187 -8.72 -27.73 -9.22
CA CYS A 187 -7.45 -27.75 -9.89
C CYS A 187 -7.26 -29.02 -10.72
N THR A 188 -7.28 -28.87 -12.03
CA THR A 188 -7.04 -29.96 -12.99
C THR A 188 -5.60 -30.00 -13.52
N HIS A 189 -4.75 -29.05 -13.13
CA HIS A 189 -3.41 -28.84 -13.71
C HIS A 189 -2.32 -28.91 -12.65
N LYS A 190 -2.30 -29.97 -11.89
CA LYS A 190 -1.26 -30.24 -10.88
C LYS A 190 0.10 -30.36 -11.58
N GLY A 191 1.11 -29.71 -11.00
CA GLY A 191 2.46 -29.71 -11.55
C GLY A 191 2.71 -28.74 -12.71
N GLU A 192 1.69 -28.06 -13.25
CA GLU A 192 1.88 -27.09 -14.32
C GLU A 192 2.46 -25.77 -13.84
N PRO A 193 3.29 -25.12 -14.68
CA PRO A 193 3.91 -23.86 -14.32
C PRO A 193 2.88 -22.76 -14.07
N LEU A 194 3.18 -21.93 -13.09
CA LEU A 194 2.44 -20.72 -12.78
C LEU A 194 3.31 -19.52 -13.19
N ASN A 195 2.67 -18.39 -13.52
CA ASN A 195 3.40 -17.15 -13.76
C ASN A 195 4.02 -16.61 -12.46
N ALA A 196 4.78 -15.51 -12.55
CA ALA A 196 5.46 -14.90 -11.41
C ALA A 196 4.51 -14.55 -10.26
N GLU A 197 3.23 -14.33 -10.56
CA GLU A 197 2.19 -14.00 -9.59
C GLU A 197 1.53 -15.26 -8.98
N GLY A 198 2.01 -16.47 -9.28
CA GLY A 198 1.40 -17.72 -8.85
C GLY A 198 0.08 -18.05 -9.53
N LYS A 199 -0.23 -17.40 -10.65
CA LYS A 199 -1.42 -17.66 -11.46
C LYS A 199 -1.05 -18.48 -12.67
N ARG A 200 -2.00 -19.22 -13.20
CA ARG A 200 -1.85 -19.81 -14.53
C ARG A 200 -1.97 -18.73 -15.58
N GLU A 201 -1.18 -18.87 -16.62
CA GLU A 201 -1.38 -18.10 -17.84
C GLU A 201 -2.80 -18.32 -18.37
N ARG A 202 -3.37 -17.30 -18.97
CA ARG A 202 -4.67 -17.42 -19.63
C ARG A 202 -4.56 -18.47 -20.73
N LEU A 203 -5.22 -19.56 -20.52
CA LEU A 203 -5.41 -20.56 -21.55
C LEU A 203 -6.46 -20.06 -22.55
N SER A 204 -6.29 -20.42 -23.81
CA SER A 204 -7.28 -20.15 -24.88
C SER A 204 -8.28 -21.29 -25.01
N GLY A 205 -9.46 -21.00 -25.55
CA GLY A 205 -10.49 -21.99 -25.82
C GLY A 205 -11.17 -22.55 -24.55
N PRO A 206 -11.61 -23.82 -24.54
CA PRO A 206 -12.35 -24.41 -23.41
C PRO A 206 -11.58 -24.41 -22.09
N GLU A 207 -10.28 -24.37 -22.13
CA GLU A 207 -9.42 -24.31 -20.95
C GLU A 207 -9.45 -22.95 -20.24
N ALA A 208 -9.77 -21.89 -20.96
CA ALA A 208 -9.91 -20.56 -20.38
C ALA A 208 -11.09 -20.47 -19.39
N THR A 209 -12.04 -21.37 -19.48
CA THR A 209 -13.21 -21.43 -18.58
C THR A 209 -12.99 -22.33 -17.37
N ARG A 210 -11.90 -23.07 -17.31
CA ARG A 210 -11.58 -23.90 -16.15
C ARG A 210 -11.31 -22.99 -14.95
N PRO A 211 -11.88 -23.31 -13.77
CA PRO A 211 -11.58 -22.57 -12.57
C PRO A 211 -10.05 -22.64 -12.38
N SER A 212 -9.39 -21.49 -12.49
CA SER A 212 -8.00 -21.37 -12.09
C SER A 212 -7.89 -21.86 -10.66
N LEU A 213 -6.74 -22.40 -10.31
CA LEU A 213 -6.41 -22.59 -8.91
C LEU A 213 -6.93 -21.42 -8.09
N LYS A 214 -7.67 -21.72 -7.04
CA LYS A 214 -7.95 -20.75 -5.97
C LYS A 214 -6.71 -20.41 -5.11
N VAL A 215 -5.53 -20.78 -5.54
CA VAL A 215 -4.33 -20.05 -5.18
C VAL A 215 -4.48 -18.67 -5.79
N SER A 216 -5.51 -18.24 -5.64
CA SER A 216 -5.93 -17.08 -6.26
C SER A 216 -5.46 -16.03 -5.32
N TYR A 217 -4.63 -15.35 -5.79
CA TYR A 217 -4.81 -13.96 -5.68
C TYR A 217 -6.30 -13.69 -5.94
N ALA A 218 -7.12 -13.85 -4.93
CA ALA A 218 -8.48 -13.35 -4.98
C ALA A 218 -8.40 -11.99 -5.65
N ALA A 219 -9.37 -11.59 -6.43
CA ALA A 219 -9.38 -10.34 -7.17
C ALA A 219 -8.95 -9.10 -6.34
N ASN A 220 -8.78 -9.28 -5.05
CA ASN A 220 -8.45 -8.30 -4.02
C ASN A 220 -7.10 -8.53 -3.34
N PHE A 221 -6.32 -9.54 -3.71
CA PHE A 221 -5.08 -9.87 -3.00
C PHE A 221 -4.17 -8.65 -2.97
N GLY A 222 -3.70 -8.03 -3.82
CA GLY A 222 -2.75 -6.92 -3.77
C GLY A 222 -3.37 -5.55 -3.47
N GLY A 223 -4.67 -5.45 -3.31
CA GLY A 223 -5.33 -4.15 -3.11
C GLY A 223 -5.00 -3.56 -1.74
N LEU A 224 -4.22 -2.49 -1.72
CA LEU A 224 -3.66 -1.89 -0.51
C LEU A 224 -4.72 -1.49 0.53
N VAL A 225 -5.83 -0.87 0.12
CA VAL A 225 -6.93 -0.54 1.03
C VAL A 225 -7.79 -1.78 1.33
N ARG A 226 -8.09 -2.56 0.28
CA ARG A 226 -8.97 -3.73 0.40
C ARG A 226 -8.41 -4.84 1.27
N MET A 227 -7.10 -4.98 1.37
CA MET A 227 -6.52 -6.01 2.23
C MET A 227 -6.89 -5.83 3.69
N LEU A 228 -7.26 -4.62 4.13
CA LEU A 228 -7.70 -4.32 5.48
C LEU A 228 -9.20 -4.57 5.69
N LYS A 229 -10.00 -4.84 4.66
CA LYS A 229 -11.42 -5.24 4.82
C LYS A 229 -11.51 -6.57 5.55
N THR A 230 -12.05 -6.55 6.75
CA THR A 230 -12.11 -7.71 7.63
C THR A 230 -13.52 -7.98 8.12
N ASP A 231 -14.27 -8.72 7.32
CA ASP A 231 -15.53 -9.37 7.70
C ASP A 231 -15.32 -10.72 8.40
N ASN A 232 -14.11 -11.26 8.35
CA ASN A 232 -13.70 -12.55 8.90
C ASN A 232 -13.00 -12.36 10.25
N GLU A 233 -13.42 -13.11 11.29
CA GLU A 233 -12.89 -13.01 12.65
C GLU A 233 -11.39 -13.38 12.72
N ASN A 234 -10.94 -14.40 11.98
CA ASN A 234 -9.54 -14.78 11.94
C ASN A 234 -8.67 -13.64 11.39
N ALA A 235 -9.13 -12.96 10.34
CA ALA A 235 -8.42 -11.82 9.77
C ALA A 235 -8.40 -10.62 10.74
N ARG A 236 -9.47 -10.36 11.49
CA ARG A 236 -9.46 -9.35 12.57
C ARG A 236 -8.46 -9.66 13.66
N ASN A 237 -8.37 -10.93 14.07
CA ASN A 237 -7.39 -11.38 15.08
C ASN A 237 -5.96 -11.22 14.56
N VAL A 238 -5.70 -11.54 13.28
CA VAL A 238 -4.39 -11.30 12.65
C VAL A 238 -4.04 -9.82 12.67
N LEU A 239 -4.96 -8.92 12.28
CA LEU A 239 -4.73 -7.48 12.33
C LEU A 239 -4.32 -6.99 13.71
N ARG A 240 -5.04 -7.41 14.76
CA ARG A 240 -4.74 -7.02 16.14
C ARG A 240 -3.36 -7.52 16.60
N ASN A 241 -3.01 -8.74 16.25
CA ASN A 241 -1.75 -9.34 16.68
C ASN A 241 -0.56 -8.76 15.92
N ILE A 242 -0.68 -8.59 14.60
CA ILE A 242 0.43 -8.12 13.76
C ILE A 242 0.82 -6.68 14.08
N ARG A 243 -0.14 -5.83 14.44
CA ARG A 243 0.12 -4.46 14.89
C ARG A 243 1.07 -4.38 16.08
N ARG A 244 1.07 -5.39 16.96
CA ARG A 244 1.94 -5.45 18.14
C ARG A 244 3.34 -5.98 17.82
N GLN A 245 3.49 -6.73 16.74
CA GLN A 245 4.72 -7.44 16.39
C GLN A 245 5.49 -6.81 15.24
N ASN A 246 4.80 -6.03 14.39
CA ASN A 246 5.36 -5.42 13.20
C ASN A 246 5.02 -3.92 13.18
N LEU A 247 6.00 -3.08 13.53
CA LEU A 247 5.84 -1.63 13.59
C LEU A 247 5.46 -1.03 12.23
N VAL A 248 6.03 -1.56 11.14
CA VAL A 248 5.69 -1.12 9.77
C VAL A 248 4.23 -1.41 9.46
N ALA A 249 3.74 -2.59 9.83
CA ALA A 249 2.34 -2.94 9.65
C ALA A 249 1.41 -2.04 10.48
N ASP A 250 1.77 -1.70 11.73
CA ASP A 250 0.99 -0.77 12.54
C ASP A 250 0.98 0.65 11.96
N HIS A 251 2.13 1.13 11.50
CA HIS A 251 2.25 2.40 10.80
C HIS A 251 1.37 2.42 9.53
N TYR A 252 1.45 1.38 8.71
CA TYR A 252 0.65 1.24 7.50
C TYR A 252 -0.86 1.21 7.78
N ILE A 253 -1.31 0.40 8.75
CA ILE A 253 -2.72 0.32 9.14
C ILE A 253 -3.22 1.69 9.61
N SER A 254 -2.44 2.38 10.44
CA SER A 254 -2.77 3.70 10.95
C SER A 254 -2.88 4.74 9.83
N PHE A 255 -1.96 4.69 8.86
CA PHE A 255 -1.99 5.53 7.67
C PHE A 255 -3.25 5.28 6.81
N ILE A 256 -3.59 4.02 6.54
CA ILE A 256 -4.81 3.71 5.77
C ILE A 256 -6.07 4.14 6.53
N HIS A 257 -6.15 3.91 7.83
CA HIS A 257 -7.32 4.31 8.63
C HIS A 257 -7.50 5.84 8.71
N LYS A 258 -6.40 6.58 8.73
CA LYS A 258 -6.43 8.05 8.68
C LYS A 258 -7.06 8.54 7.38
N ASN A 259 -6.65 7.98 6.25
CA ASN A 259 -7.02 8.44 4.92
C ASN A 259 -8.32 7.78 4.39
N PHE A 260 -8.64 6.57 4.84
CA PHE A 260 -9.80 5.77 4.42
C PHE A 260 -10.61 5.27 5.65
N PRO A 261 -11.29 6.16 6.36
CA PRO A 261 -11.92 5.85 7.66
C PRO A 261 -13.03 4.79 7.60
N ASN A 262 -13.67 4.60 6.45
CA ASN A 262 -14.66 3.55 6.30
C ASN A 262 -14.07 2.14 6.48
N GLU A 263 -12.82 1.94 6.11
CA GLU A 263 -12.13 0.67 6.27
C GLU A 263 -11.83 0.37 7.75
N GLU A 264 -11.49 1.38 8.53
CA GLU A 264 -11.32 1.22 9.98
C GLU A 264 -12.65 0.84 10.66
N LYS A 265 -13.72 1.58 10.35
CA LYS A 265 -15.05 1.31 10.91
C LYS A 265 -15.50 -0.13 10.70
N ASN A 266 -15.22 -0.68 9.51
CA ASN A 266 -15.64 -2.03 9.14
C ASN A 266 -14.93 -3.13 9.93
N GLN A 267 -13.79 -2.84 10.54
CA GLN A 267 -13.03 -3.80 11.35
C GLN A 267 -13.65 -4.07 12.72
N TYR A 268 -14.58 -3.21 13.19
CA TYR A 268 -15.17 -3.31 14.51
C TYR A 268 -16.63 -3.70 14.44
N THR A 269 -17.05 -4.52 15.40
CA THR A 269 -18.47 -4.77 15.67
C THR A 269 -19.07 -3.60 16.46
N VAL A 270 -20.40 -3.48 16.44
CA VAL A 270 -21.09 -2.47 17.27
C VAL A 270 -20.79 -2.66 18.76
N GLY A 271 -20.70 -3.94 19.19
CA GLY A 271 -20.38 -4.27 20.59
C GLY A 271 -18.99 -3.81 21.02
N GLU A 272 -17.99 -3.97 20.13
CA GLU A 272 -16.63 -3.50 20.36
C GLU A 272 -16.57 -1.97 20.45
N LEU A 273 -17.20 -1.27 19.51
CA LEU A 273 -17.27 0.19 19.57
C LEU A 273 -17.98 0.71 20.82
N ARG A 274 -19.03 0.03 21.28
CA ARG A 274 -19.69 0.39 22.56
C ARG A 274 -18.77 0.22 23.75
N ARG A 275 -17.97 -0.85 23.79
CA ARG A 275 -16.98 -1.02 24.88
C ARG A 275 -15.96 0.11 24.90
N VAL A 276 -15.44 0.49 23.72
CA VAL A 276 -14.52 1.63 23.59
C VAL A 276 -15.20 2.92 24.05
N ALA A 277 -16.42 3.19 23.57
CA ALA A 277 -17.16 4.39 24.00
C ALA A 277 -17.35 4.44 25.51
N THR A 278 -17.68 3.31 26.13
CA THR A 278 -17.83 3.22 27.60
C THR A 278 -16.49 3.49 28.29
N SER A 279 -15.37 2.94 27.80
CA SER A 279 -14.04 3.22 28.37
C SER A 279 -13.61 4.68 28.24
N LEU A 280 -14.15 5.38 27.25
CA LEU A 280 -13.95 6.82 27.03
C LEU A 280 -14.98 7.70 27.78
N GLY A 281 -15.85 7.11 28.61
CA GLY A 281 -16.88 7.83 29.35
C GLY A 281 -18.05 8.35 28.49
N MET A 282 -18.24 7.81 27.28
CA MET A 282 -19.29 8.26 26.35
C MET A 282 -20.59 7.49 26.54
N ASN A 283 -21.72 8.19 26.42
CA ASN A 283 -23.02 7.54 26.32
C ASN A 283 -23.24 7.01 24.90
N SER A 284 -23.27 5.69 24.76
CA SER A 284 -23.42 4.98 23.47
C SER A 284 -24.83 4.44 23.24
N SER A 285 -25.79 4.72 24.11
CA SER A 285 -27.16 4.21 24.02
C SER A 285 -27.87 4.71 22.76
N GLY A 286 -28.49 3.82 22.01
CA GLY A 286 -29.24 4.16 20.78
C GLY A 286 -28.42 4.62 19.59
N MET A 287 -27.10 4.70 19.68
CA MET A 287 -26.27 5.12 18.57
C MET A 287 -26.12 4.02 17.51
N SER A 288 -26.23 4.42 16.24
CA SER A 288 -25.85 3.55 15.11
C SER A 288 -24.34 3.30 15.07
N LYS A 289 -23.90 2.29 14.32
CA LYS A 289 -22.47 2.00 14.15
C LYS A 289 -21.69 3.22 13.65
N ASP A 290 -22.25 3.94 12.68
CA ASP A 290 -21.61 5.12 12.07
C ASP A 290 -21.52 6.28 13.07
N ALA A 291 -22.62 6.58 13.76
CA ALA A 291 -22.64 7.63 14.77
C ALA A 291 -21.64 7.35 15.89
N LEU A 292 -21.60 6.11 16.35
CA LEU A 292 -20.70 5.66 17.41
C LEU A 292 -19.22 5.75 16.99
N TYR A 293 -18.89 5.26 15.80
CA TYR A 293 -17.54 5.34 15.26
C TYR A 293 -17.08 6.79 15.06
N ASN A 294 -17.93 7.64 14.48
CA ASN A 294 -17.60 9.06 14.27
C ASN A 294 -17.41 9.79 15.59
N ALA A 295 -18.23 9.50 16.59
CA ALA A 295 -18.08 10.08 17.93
C ALA A 295 -16.77 9.65 18.61
N ILE A 296 -16.38 8.38 18.51
CA ILE A 296 -15.09 7.89 19.00
C ILE A 296 -13.94 8.60 18.27
N ARG A 297 -14.02 8.68 16.93
CA ARG A 297 -12.97 9.28 16.09
C ARG A 297 -12.76 10.77 16.35
N SER A 298 -13.76 11.48 16.85
CA SER A 298 -13.64 12.91 17.21
C SER A 298 -12.82 13.17 18.48
N ILE A 299 -12.46 12.12 19.21
CA ILE A 299 -11.67 12.23 20.44
C ILE A 299 -10.18 12.21 20.10
N GLU A 300 -9.41 13.06 20.75
CA GLU A 300 -7.97 13.03 20.68
C GLU A 300 -7.43 11.65 21.11
N ASN A 301 -6.47 11.11 20.37
CA ASN A 301 -5.90 9.77 20.60
C ASN A 301 -6.89 8.59 20.48
N TYR A 302 -7.99 8.75 19.73
CA TYR A 302 -8.99 7.69 19.53
C TYR A 302 -8.37 6.36 19.04
N GLN A 303 -7.30 6.41 18.25
CA GLN A 303 -6.60 5.20 17.76
C GLN A 303 -6.04 4.35 18.90
N THR A 304 -5.53 4.98 19.96
CA THR A 304 -5.07 4.27 21.16
C THR A 304 -6.22 3.53 21.84
N ALA A 305 -7.38 4.17 21.94
CA ALA A 305 -8.57 3.55 22.51
C ALA A 305 -9.08 2.38 21.64
N LEU A 306 -9.07 2.51 20.31
CA LEU A 306 -9.44 1.42 19.39
C LEU A 306 -8.43 0.27 19.42
N LYS A 307 -7.15 0.53 19.64
CA LYS A 307 -6.11 -0.53 19.76
C LYS A 307 -6.26 -1.35 21.05
N SER A 308 -7.00 -0.86 22.03
CA SER A 308 -7.16 -1.55 23.34
C SER A 308 -8.12 -2.74 23.29
N ILE A 309 -8.86 -2.91 22.21
CA ILE A 309 -9.80 -4.00 21.96
C ILE A 309 -9.31 -4.92 20.83
#